data_c72848ec48e90f470cb83faa373fdede
#
_entry.id   c72848ec48e90f470cb83faa373fdede
#
_cell.length_a   1.000
_cell.length_b   1.000
_cell.length_c   1.000
_cell.angle_alpha   90.00
_cell.angle_beta   90.00
_cell.angle_gamma   90.00
#
_symmetry.space_group_name_H-M   'P 1'
#
loop_
_entity.id
_entity.type
_entity.pdbx_description
1 polymer ?
#
loop_
_entity_poly.entity_id
_entity_poly.type
_entity_poly.pdbx_seq_one_letter_code
_entity_poly.pdbx_strand_id
1 'polypeptide(L)'
;MAGRGSRLRPHTLTVPKPLIPVAGKPIVHRLVSDIAKVLGEPIEEVAFILGDPAFFGDDVVESLMELADELGAKGSIYRQDKPLGTGHAIMSAKDSLSGPAVIAYADTLIRADFDLDKSADSVIWVKQVERPEAYGVVKLNGNNEIVELVEKPKEFVSDLAVIGIYYFKDVGVLKNQLQHVLDNDITHGGEYQINDGIKRMMQKGMKFVPGKVDEWMDCGNKNVTVETNQRMLSFLEKEGESMIADSVQQENANIVEPCFIGENVVLKNTTVGPFVSVGANTVIENSTIKNSLIQSDSKISNANLDNAMIGNHVVYNGNFETISIGDYSVLE
;
A
#
# COMPACT_ATOMS: atom_id res chain seq x y z
N MET A 1 5.79 -0.31 -7.63
CA MET A 1 6.53 -0.29 -6.35
C MET A 1 7.87 0.48 -6.41
N ALA A 2 8.17 1.22 -7.47
CA ALA A 2 9.50 1.81 -7.70
C ALA A 2 9.82 3.09 -6.86
N GLY A 3 8.84 3.66 -6.15
CA GLY A 3 9.02 4.89 -5.37
C GLY A 3 9.74 4.66 -4.03
N ARG A 4 10.53 5.66 -3.59
CA ARG A 4 11.32 5.59 -2.34
C ARG A 4 10.53 5.82 -1.05
N GLY A 5 9.25 6.20 -1.10
CA GLY A 5 8.42 6.44 0.10
C GLY A 5 8.97 7.51 1.05
N SER A 6 9.55 8.60 0.54
CA SER A 6 10.30 9.58 1.33
C SER A 6 9.52 10.24 2.48
N ARG A 7 8.19 10.35 2.35
CA ARG A 7 7.32 10.91 3.40
C ARG A 7 7.14 10.01 4.63
N LEU A 8 7.58 8.74 4.52
CA LEU A 8 7.51 7.75 5.62
C LEU A 8 8.89 7.49 6.26
N ARG A 9 9.89 8.33 5.93
CA ARG A 9 11.20 8.28 6.63
C ARG A 9 11.02 8.61 8.12
N PRO A 10 11.83 7.95 9.01
CA PRO A 10 13.01 7.11 8.73
C PRO A 10 12.69 5.65 8.34
N HIS A 11 11.45 5.16 8.47
CA HIS A 11 11.06 3.75 8.27
C HIS A 11 11.40 3.24 6.86
N THR A 12 11.32 4.11 5.85
CA THR A 12 11.63 3.76 4.46
C THR A 12 13.08 4.05 4.06
N LEU A 13 13.99 4.15 5.01
CA LEU A 13 15.43 4.19 4.72
C LEU A 13 15.99 2.79 4.41
N THR A 14 15.47 1.77 5.09
CA THR A 14 15.94 0.39 4.98
C THR A 14 14.88 -0.57 4.44
N VAL A 15 13.60 -0.28 4.65
CA VAL A 15 12.49 -1.13 4.20
C VAL A 15 11.69 -0.40 3.12
N PRO A 16 11.52 -0.95 1.91
CA PRO A 16 10.63 -0.37 0.91
C PRO A 16 9.21 -0.18 1.43
N LYS A 17 8.57 0.96 1.15
CA LYS A 17 7.23 1.28 1.64
C LYS A 17 6.20 0.14 1.46
N PRO A 18 6.11 -0.53 0.30
CA PRO A 18 5.15 -1.63 0.11
C PRO A 18 5.36 -2.83 1.02
N LEU A 19 6.55 -2.96 1.62
CA LEU A 19 6.89 -4.05 2.53
C LEU A 19 6.73 -3.69 4.02
N ILE A 20 6.35 -2.46 4.34
CA ILE A 20 6.05 -2.09 5.72
C ILE A 20 4.82 -2.88 6.17
N PRO A 21 4.91 -3.62 7.29
CA PRO A 21 3.78 -4.37 7.81
C PRO A 21 2.68 -3.44 8.36
N VAL A 22 1.44 -3.76 8.05
CA VAL A 22 0.22 -3.19 8.62
C VAL A 22 -0.62 -4.34 9.14
N ALA A 23 -0.97 -4.33 10.42
CA ALA A 23 -1.63 -5.44 11.09
C ALA A 23 -0.95 -6.80 10.81
N GLY A 24 0.39 -6.82 10.86
CA GLY A 24 1.21 -8.04 10.74
C GLY A 24 1.58 -8.48 9.33
N LYS A 25 1.01 -7.91 8.27
CA LYS A 25 1.35 -8.29 6.88
C LYS A 25 1.82 -7.08 6.07
N PRO A 26 2.79 -7.23 5.15
CA PRO A 26 3.21 -6.17 4.26
C PRO A 26 2.04 -5.54 3.48
N ILE A 27 2.10 -4.23 3.25
CA ILE A 27 1.07 -3.48 2.49
C ILE A 27 0.78 -4.18 1.16
N VAL A 28 1.81 -4.56 0.40
CA VAL A 28 1.65 -5.19 -0.91
C VAL A 28 0.95 -6.56 -0.81
N HIS A 29 1.24 -7.36 0.22
CA HIS A 29 0.58 -8.65 0.43
C HIS A 29 -0.92 -8.47 0.66
N ARG A 30 -1.31 -7.51 1.51
CA ARG A 30 -2.72 -7.20 1.74
C ARG A 30 -3.39 -6.69 0.48
N LEU A 31 -2.78 -5.74 -0.21
CA LEU A 31 -3.34 -5.16 -1.43
C LEU A 31 -3.61 -6.22 -2.51
N VAL A 32 -2.62 -7.06 -2.80
CA VAL A 32 -2.76 -8.10 -3.85
C VAL A 32 -3.80 -9.14 -3.46
N SER A 33 -3.85 -9.55 -2.18
CA SER A 33 -4.88 -10.46 -1.66
C SER A 33 -6.29 -9.87 -1.73
N ASP A 34 -6.46 -8.58 -1.41
CA ASP A 34 -7.75 -7.90 -1.48
C ASP A 34 -8.21 -7.73 -2.94
N ILE A 35 -7.29 -7.40 -3.87
CA ILE A 35 -7.59 -7.37 -5.31
C ILE A 35 -8.01 -8.75 -5.82
N ALA A 36 -7.31 -9.83 -5.41
CA ALA A 36 -7.66 -11.19 -5.80
C ALA A 36 -9.08 -11.56 -5.35
N LYS A 37 -9.47 -11.19 -4.13
CA LYS A 37 -10.85 -11.38 -3.62
C LYS A 37 -11.88 -10.65 -4.46
N VAL A 38 -11.62 -9.37 -4.82
CA VAL A 38 -12.52 -8.55 -5.65
C VAL A 38 -12.67 -9.13 -7.05
N LEU A 39 -11.60 -9.65 -7.64
CA LEU A 39 -11.66 -10.27 -8.98
C LEU A 39 -12.48 -11.55 -9.00
N GLY A 40 -12.44 -12.33 -7.92
CA GLY A 40 -13.21 -13.56 -7.77
C GLY A 40 -12.85 -14.67 -8.77
N GLU A 41 -11.70 -14.58 -9.42
CA GLU A 41 -11.19 -15.53 -10.39
C GLU A 41 -9.67 -15.73 -10.23
N PRO A 42 -9.10 -16.87 -10.68
CA PRO A 42 -7.68 -17.13 -10.58
C PRO A 42 -6.85 -16.06 -11.29
N ILE A 43 -5.75 -15.67 -10.66
CA ILE A 43 -4.75 -14.75 -11.23
C ILE A 43 -3.67 -15.61 -11.92
N GLU A 44 -3.43 -15.38 -13.20
CA GLU A 44 -2.40 -16.13 -13.94
C GLU A 44 -0.99 -15.62 -13.64
N GLU A 45 -0.81 -14.31 -13.51
CA GLU A 45 0.48 -13.68 -13.30
C GLU A 45 0.36 -12.46 -12.38
N VAL A 46 1.32 -12.30 -11.44
CA VAL A 46 1.54 -11.07 -10.66
C VAL A 46 2.87 -10.48 -11.09
N ALA A 47 2.82 -9.35 -11.81
CA ALA A 47 4.00 -8.62 -12.30
C ALA A 47 4.38 -7.51 -11.32
N PHE A 48 5.51 -7.65 -10.63
CA PHE A 48 6.03 -6.67 -9.69
C PHE A 48 7.04 -5.75 -10.37
N ILE A 49 6.75 -4.45 -10.39
CA ILE A 49 7.63 -3.44 -10.95
C ILE A 49 8.39 -2.77 -9.81
N LEU A 50 9.68 -3.03 -9.72
CA LEU A 50 10.56 -2.59 -8.64
C LEU A 50 11.48 -1.46 -9.11
N GLY A 51 11.98 -0.67 -8.17
CA GLY A 51 13.01 0.32 -8.40
C GLY A 51 14.43 -0.25 -8.27
N ASP A 52 15.33 0.57 -7.75
CA ASP A 52 16.76 0.29 -7.56
C ASP A 52 17.01 -1.05 -6.83
N PRO A 53 17.80 -1.97 -7.41
CA PRO A 53 18.14 -3.25 -6.78
C PRO A 53 18.85 -3.12 -5.42
N ALA A 54 19.58 -2.03 -5.19
CA ALA A 54 20.22 -1.78 -3.89
C ALA A 54 19.20 -1.56 -2.76
N PHE A 55 17.95 -1.20 -3.10
CA PHE A 55 16.86 -0.99 -2.17
C PHE A 55 15.80 -2.11 -2.20
N PHE A 56 15.62 -2.72 -3.36
CA PHE A 56 14.76 -3.88 -3.58
C PHE A 56 15.65 -5.11 -3.87
N GLY A 57 16.30 -5.63 -2.81
CA GLY A 57 17.25 -6.74 -2.89
C GLY A 57 16.60 -8.10 -3.16
N ASP A 58 17.40 -9.15 -3.03
CA ASP A 58 16.96 -10.52 -3.33
C ASP A 58 15.93 -11.03 -2.30
N ASP A 59 16.04 -10.62 -1.05
CA ASP A 59 15.08 -10.89 0.02
C ASP A 59 13.68 -10.33 -0.30
N VAL A 60 13.64 -9.12 -0.86
CA VAL A 60 12.38 -8.51 -1.33
C VAL A 60 11.80 -9.28 -2.51
N VAL A 61 12.64 -9.67 -3.45
CA VAL A 61 12.22 -10.46 -4.62
C VAL A 61 11.64 -11.81 -4.16
N GLU A 62 12.33 -12.51 -3.25
CA GLU A 62 11.87 -13.79 -2.70
C GLU A 62 10.49 -13.66 -2.05
N SER A 63 10.30 -12.69 -1.15
CA SER A 63 9.00 -12.44 -0.50
C SER A 63 7.86 -12.12 -1.49
N LEU A 64 8.15 -11.43 -2.59
CA LEU A 64 7.15 -11.14 -3.61
C LEU A 64 6.84 -12.35 -4.51
N MET A 65 7.81 -13.19 -4.75
CA MET A 65 7.59 -14.46 -5.47
C MET A 65 6.76 -15.43 -4.63
N GLU A 66 7.04 -15.54 -3.33
CA GLU A 66 6.23 -16.31 -2.39
C GLU A 66 4.77 -15.83 -2.38
N LEU A 67 4.54 -14.51 -2.36
CA LEU A 67 3.18 -13.96 -2.45
C LEU A 67 2.44 -14.40 -3.73
N ALA A 68 3.13 -14.42 -4.88
CA ALA A 68 2.52 -14.89 -6.12
C ALA A 68 2.20 -16.39 -6.05
N ASP A 69 3.11 -17.19 -5.49
CA ASP A 69 2.93 -18.64 -5.32
C ASP A 69 1.76 -18.95 -4.35
N GLU A 70 1.57 -18.19 -3.27
CA GLU A 70 0.43 -18.30 -2.36
C GLU A 70 -0.92 -18.10 -3.07
N LEU A 71 -0.94 -17.28 -4.12
CA LEU A 71 -2.12 -17.03 -4.95
C LEU A 71 -2.28 -18.05 -6.09
N GLY A 72 -1.35 -18.99 -6.24
CA GLY A 72 -1.29 -19.92 -7.35
C GLY A 72 -0.94 -19.25 -8.69
N ALA A 73 -0.32 -18.08 -8.66
CA ALA A 73 0.00 -17.26 -9.81
C ALA A 73 1.50 -17.32 -10.15
N LYS A 74 1.86 -17.09 -11.41
CA LYS A 74 3.23 -16.86 -11.79
C LYS A 74 3.71 -15.50 -11.28
N GLY A 75 4.79 -15.45 -10.49
CA GLY A 75 5.49 -14.21 -10.15
C GLY A 75 6.41 -13.75 -11.30
N SER A 76 6.44 -12.45 -11.58
CA SER A 76 7.39 -11.86 -12.54
C SER A 76 7.94 -10.55 -12.00
N ILE A 77 9.25 -10.37 -12.09
CA ILE A 77 9.95 -9.18 -11.57
C ILE A 77 10.43 -8.32 -12.72
N TYR A 78 10.05 -7.05 -12.71
CA TYR A 78 10.50 -6.04 -13.65
C TYR A 78 11.18 -4.90 -12.91
N ARG A 79 12.08 -4.18 -13.57
CA ARG A 79 12.84 -3.08 -12.99
C ARG A 79 12.55 -1.77 -13.73
N GLN A 80 12.25 -0.72 -12.96
CA GLN A 80 12.25 0.64 -13.47
C GLN A 80 13.58 1.29 -13.07
N ASP A 81 14.53 1.37 -14.00
CA ASP A 81 15.88 1.89 -13.74
C ASP A 81 15.90 3.39 -13.46
N LYS A 82 14.97 4.14 -14.05
CA LYS A 82 14.83 5.59 -13.88
C LYS A 82 13.43 5.95 -13.44
N PRO A 83 13.24 6.82 -12.43
CA PRO A 83 11.93 7.20 -11.92
C PRO A 83 11.26 8.23 -12.84
N LEU A 84 10.92 7.82 -14.07
CA LEU A 84 10.34 8.67 -15.11
C LEU A 84 8.80 8.67 -15.14
N GLY A 85 8.16 8.33 -14.01
CA GLY A 85 6.71 8.38 -13.86
C GLY A 85 6.01 7.02 -13.98
N THR A 86 4.71 7.03 -13.75
CA THR A 86 3.86 5.83 -13.65
C THR A 86 3.68 5.08 -14.97
N GLY A 87 3.54 5.82 -16.07
CA GLY A 87 3.46 5.23 -17.42
C GLY A 87 4.76 4.51 -17.80
N HIS A 88 5.92 5.10 -17.48
CA HIS A 88 7.22 4.47 -17.71
C HIS A 88 7.40 3.22 -16.83
N ALA A 89 6.95 3.25 -15.57
CA ALA A 89 6.96 2.08 -14.70
C ALA A 89 6.17 0.92 -15.30
N ILE A 90 4.93 1.17 -15.73
CA ILE A 90 4.08 0.15 -16.36
C ILE A 90 4.75 -0.42 -17.62
N MET A 91 5.35 0.41 -18.44
CA MET A 91 6.05 -0.04 -19.67
C MET A 91 7.32 -0.84 -19.38
N SER A 92 7.89 -0.78 -18.17
CA SER A 92 8.96 -1.70 -17.78
C SER A 92 8.50 -3.17 -17.76
N ALA A 93 7.20 -3.40 -17.52
CA ALA A 93 6.58 -4.73 -17.55
C ALA A 93 5.85 -5.05 -18.88
N LYS A 94 6.27 -4.45 -19.99
CA LYS A 94 5.57 -4.55 -21.29
C LYS A 94 5.29 -5.97 -21.77
N ASP A 95 6.11 -6.94 -21.35
CA ASP A 95 6.00 -8.34 -21.77
C ASP A 95 4.83 -9.06 -21.05
N SER A 96 4.40 -8.57 -19.88
CA SER A 96 3.22 -9.04 -19.16
C SER A 96 1.95 -8.23 -19.48
N LEU A 97 2.02 -7.21 -20.35
CA LEU A 97 0.86 -6.39 -20.71
C LEU A 97 0.08 -6.97 -21.88
N SER A 98 -0.80 -7.94 -21.58
CA SER A 98 -1.72 -8.55 -22.55
C SER A 98 -2.99 -9.08 -21.85
N GLY A 99 -4.15 -8.99 -22.52
CA GLY A 99 -5.43 -9.47 -21.99
C GLY A 99 -5.95 -8.67 -20.79
N PRO A 100 -6.86 -9.26 -19.99
CA PRO A 100 -7.40 -8.62 -18.80
C PRO A 100 -6.33 -8.43 -17.72
N ALA A 101 -6.27 -7.22 -17.15
CA ALA A 101 -5.30 -6.97 -16.08
C ALA A 101 -5.75 -5.89 -15.10
N VAL A 102 -5.28 -5.98 -13.86
CA VAL A 102 -5.35 -4.91 -12.86
C VAL A 102 -3.98 -4.29 -12.70
N ILE A 103 -3.93 -2.97 -12.75
CA ILE A 103 -2.75 -2.18 -12.36
C ILE A 103 -3.04 -1.53 -11.02
N ALA A 104 -2.16 -1.73 -10.03
CA ALA A 104 -2.30 -1.17 -8.70
C ALA A 104 -1.01 -0.51 -8.20
N TYR A 105 -1.16 0.62 -7.52
CA TYR A 105 -0.07 1.28 -6.81
C TYR A 105 0.04 0.69 -5.40
N ALA A 106 1.22 0.18 -5.07
CA ALA A 106 1.44 -0.60 -3.85
C ALA A 106 1.71 0.29 -2.60
N ASP A 107 0.97 1.37 -2.45
CA ASP A 107 1.07 2.29 -1.31
C ASP A 107 -0.28 2.58 -0.66
N THR A 108 -1.30 1.80 -1.00
CA THR A 108 -2.66 1.92 -0.52
C THR A 108 -3.24 0.55 -0.19
N LEU A 109 -4.22 0.52 0.70
CA LEU A 109 -5.05 -0.64 1.00
C LEU A 109 -6.51 -0.31 0.71
N ILE A 110 -7.29 -1.32 0.38
CA ILE A 110 -8.71 -1.18 0.08
C ILE A 110 -9.55 -2.21 0.84
N ARG A 111 -10.84 -1.91 0.99
CA ARG A 111 -11.89 -2.89 1.19
C ARG A 111 -12.96 -2.61 0.14
N ALA A 112 -13.36 -3.64 -0.56
CA ALA A 112 -14.38 -3.55 -1.59
C ALA A 112 -15.19 -4.87 -1.61
N ASP A 113 -16.49 -4.73 -1.58
CA ASP A 113 -17.44 -5.83 -1.72
C ASP A 113 -18.36 -5.49 -2.88
N PHE A 114 -17.87 -5.67 -4.10
CA PHE A 114 -18.66 -5.46 -5.31
C PHE A 114 -18.17 -6.33 -6.47
N ASP A 115 -19.06 -6.61 -7.39
CA ASP A 115 -18.73 -7.28 -8.65
C ASP A 115 -18.05 -6.34 -9.62
N LEU A 116 -16.94 -6.79 -10.20
CA LEU A 116 -16.26 -6.06 -11.25
C LEU A 116 -17.13 -6.01 -12.54
N ASP A 117 -17.45 -4.82 -13.04
CA ASP A 117 -18.11 -4.65 -14.34
C ASP A 117 -17.17 -5.02 -15.50
N LYS A 118 -17.15 -6.31 -15.83
CA LYS A 118 -16.34 -6.84 -16.95
C LYS A 118 -16.91 -6.49 -18.33
N SER A 119 -18.08 -5.83 -18.42
CA SER A 119 -18.64 -5.35 -19.68
C SER A 119 -17.98 -4.06 -20.15
N ALA A 120 -17.46 -3.24 -19.22
CA ALA A 120 -16.70 -2.03 -19.55
C ALA A 120 -15.32 -2.37 -20.13
N ASP A 121 -14.78 -1.47 -20.94
CA ASP A 121 -13.40 -1.61 -21.44
C ASP A 121 -12.37 -1.41 -20.32
N SER A 122 -12.72 -0.58 -19.34
CA SER A 122 -11.87 -0.31 -18.17
C SER A 122 -12.69 0.17 -16.97
N VAL A 123 -12.20 -0.17 -15.76
CA VAL A 123 -12.72 0.33 -14.48
C VAL A 123 -11.60 1.10 -13.78
N ILE A 124 -11.91 2.29 -13.30
CA ILE A 124 -11.01 3.08 -12.45
C ILE A 124 -11.62 3.14 -11.06
N TRP A 125 -10.94 2.60 -10.05
CA TRP A 125 -11.43 2.67 -8.67
C TRP A 125 -11.30 4.08 -8.13
N VAL A 126 -12.38 4.55 -7.52
CA VAL A 126 -12.50 5.90 -6.96
C VAL A 126 -13.07 5.88 -5.56
N LYS A 127 -12.71 6.89 -4.77
CA LYS A 127 -13.30 7.18 -3.46
C LYS A 127 -13.70 8.63 -3.38
N GLN A 128 -14.86 8.90 -2.80
CA GLN A 128 -15.26 10.27 -2.48
C GLN A 128 -14.40 10.82 -1.35
N VAL A 129 -13.84 12.02 -1.54
CA VAL A 129 -12.89 12.67 -0.62
C VAL A 129 -13.30 14.12 -0.32
N GLU A 130 -12.92 14.62 0.85
CA GLU A 130 -13.19 16.01 1.25
C GLU A 130 -12.23 17.00 0.55
N ARG A 131 -11.02 16.55 0.17
CA ARG A 131 -9.97 17.41 -0.39
C ARG A 131 -9.51 16.92 -1.76
N PRO A 132 -10.35 17.04 -2.80
CA PRO A 132 -10.08 16.50 -4.13
C PRO A 132 -8.86 17.14 -4.82
N GLU A 133 -8.49 18.37 -4.45
CA GLU A 133 -7.32 19.06 -4.99
C GLU A 133 -5.97 18.39 -4.66
N ALA A 134 -5.97 17.45 -3.71
CA ALA A 134 -4.77 16.68 -3.35
C ALA A 134 -4.52 15.47 -4.27
N TYR A 135 -5.51 15.07 -5.08
CA TYR A 135 -5.54 13.82 -5.85
C TYR A 135 -5.84 14.04 -7.33
N GLY A 136 -5.64 13.01 -8.13
CA GLY A 136 -6.29 12.91 -9.44
C GLY A 136 -7.77 12.61 -9.25
N VAL A 137 -8.66 13.30 -9.97
CA VAL A 137 -10.10 13.11 -9.87
C VAL A 137 -10.71 12.74 -11.22
N VAL A 138 -11.86 12.07 -11.19
CA VAL A 138 -12.63 11.72 -12.41
C VAL A 138 -13.91 12.55 -12.49
N LYS A 139 -14.29 12.93 -13.73
CA LYS A 139 -15.59 13.51 -14.03
C LYS A 139 -16.46 12.49 -14.74
N LEU A 140 -17.72 12.37 -14.30
CA LEU A 140 -18.68 11.44 -14.87
C LEU A 140 -19.67 12.16 -15.78
N ASN A 141 -20.18 11.46 -16.80
CA ASN A 141 -21.35 11.86 -17.58
C ASN A 141 -22.66 11.35 -16.96
N GLY A 142 -23.80 11.65 -17.61
CA GLY A 142 -25.12 11.21 -17.14
C GLY A 142 -25.35 9.68 -17.17
N ASN A 143 -24.47 8.92 -17.82
CA ASN A 143 -24.51 7.45 -17.89
C ASN A 143 -23.56 6.77 -16.90
N ASN A 144 -23.02 7.50 -15.93
CA ASN A 144 -22.00 7.02 -14.97
C ASN A 144 -20.71 6.54 -15.66
N GLU A 145 -20.34 7.14 -16.80
CA GLU A 145 -19.08 6.87 -17.49
C GLU A 145 -18.08 7.99 -17.20
N ILE A 146 -16.80 7.62 -17.04
CA ILE A 146 -15.71 8.57 -16.83
C ILE A 146 -15.40 9.24 -18.18
N VAL A 147 -15.53 10.56 -18.22
CA VAL A 147 -15.26 11.37 -19.41
C VAL A 147 -14.01 12.23 -19.31
N GLU A 148 -13.50 12.40 -18.10
CA GLU A 148 -12.30 13.21 -17.87
C GLU A 148 -11.54 12.74 -16.63
N LEU A 149 -10.20 12.78 -16.71
CA LEU A 149 -9.27 12.66 -15.58
C LEU A 149 -8.50 13.97 -15.44
N VAL A 150 -8.49 14.52 -14.23
CA VAL A 150 -7.75 15.75 -13.93
C VAL A 150 -6.84 15.53 -12.74
N GLU A 151 -5.53 15.68 -12.94
CA GLU A 151 -4.54 15.56 -11.88
C GLU A 151 -4.48 16.84 -11.05
N LYS A 152 -4.73 16.73 -9.74
CA LYS A 152 -4.65 17.82 -8.76
C LYS A 152 -5.31 19.12 -9.26
N PRO A 153 -6.63 19.12 -9.46
CA PRO A 153 -7.32 20.24 -10.05
C PRO A 153 -7.19 21.51 -9.19
N LYS A 154 -6.91 22.64 -9.83
CA LYS A 154 -6.86 23.95 -9.15
C LYS A 154 -8.24 24.50 -8.84
N GLU A 155 -9.25 24.10 -9.62
CA GLU A 155 -10.66 24.42 -9.45
C GLU A 155 -11.43 23.13 -9.21
N PHE A 156 -12.55 23.19 -8.49
CA PHE A 156 -13.36 22.01 -8.23
C PHE A 156 -13.88 21.38 -9.54
N VAL A 157 -13.55 20.11 -9.74
CA VAL A 157 -14.02 19.30 -10.89
C VAL A 157 -14.99 18.22 -10.41
N SER A 158 -14.58 17.49 -9.37
CA SER A 158 -15.32 16.37 -8.76
C SER A 158 -14.66 16.02 -7.44
N ASP A 159 -15.38 15.37 -6.55
CA ASP A 159 -14.88 14.82 -5.29
C ASP A 159 -14.51 13.32 -5.37
N LEU A 160 -14.57 12.73 -6.58
CA LEU A 160 -14.22 11.33 -6.82
C LEU A 160 -12.72 11.20 -7.14
N ALA A 161 -11.93 10.94 -6.11
CA ALA A 161 -10.49 10.74 -6.22
C ALA A 161 -10.14 9.35 -6.76
N VAL A 162 -9.18 9.30 -7.68
CA VAL A 162 -8.58 8.05 -8.18
C VAL A 162 -7.67 7.48 -7.10
N ILE A 163 -7.87 6.21 -6.76
CA ILE A 163 -7.13 5.56 -5.68
C ILE A 163 -5.91 4.75 -6.14
N GLY A 164 -5.58 4.83 -7.43
CA GLY A 164 -4.40 4.16 -7.99
C GLY A 164 -4.61 2.69 -8.32
N ILE A 165 -5.86 2.24 -8.50
CA ILE A 165 -6.20 0.89 -8.94
C ILE A 165 -7.05 0.99 -10.21
N TYR A 166 -6.68 0.22 -11.24
CA TYR A 166 -7.25 0.28 -12.57
C TYR A 166 -7.43 -1.14 -13.13
N TYR A 167 -8.61 -1.47 -13.63
CA TYR A 167 -8.84 -2.68 -14.41
C TYR A 167 -8.92 -2.33 -15.90
N PHE A 168 -8.30 -3.13 -16.73
CA PHE A 168 -8.39 -3.07 -18.19
C PHE A 168 -8.83 -4.42 -18.72
N LYS A 169 -9.89 -4.44 -19.54
CA LYS A 169 -10.34 -5.66 -20.22
C LYS A 169 -9.28 -6.19 -21.20
N ASP A 170 -8.51 -5.28 -21.81
CA ASP A 170 -7.30 -5.57 -22.57
C ASP A 170 -6.25 -4.50 -22.29
N VAL A 171 -5.31 -4.84 -21.42
CA VAL A 171 -4.20 -3.93 -21.05
C VAL A 171 -3.21 -3.71 -22.22
N GLY A 172 -3.24 -4.55 -23.26
CA GLY A 172 -2.48 -4.35 -24.49
C GLY A 172 -2.85 -3.04 -25.21
N VAL A 173 -4.10 -2.60 -25.09
CA VAL A 173 -4.51 -1.29 -25.63
C VAL A 173 -3.83 -0.15 -24.86
N LEU A 174 -3.80 -0.20 -23.52
CA LEU A 174 -3.06 0.78 -22.71
C LEU A 174 -1.56 0.77 -23.07
N LYS A 175 -0.94 -0.41 -23.17
CA LYS A 175 0.46 -0.56 -23.58
C LYS A 175 0.75 0.22 -24.87
N ASN A 176 -0.09 0.07 -25.90
CA ASN A 176 0.08 0.77 -27.17
C ASN A 176 -0.06 2.31 -27.02
N GLN A 177 -0.94 2.79 -26.12
CA GLN A 177 -1.07 4.23 -25.88
C GLN A 177 0.12 4.78 -25.07
N LEU A 178 0.61 4.03 -24.07
CA LEU A 178 1.79 4.40 -23.29
C LEU A 178 3.06 4.37 -24.17
N GLN A 179 3.19 3.40 -25.09
CA GLN A 179 4.29 3.40 -26.05
C GLN A 179 4.29 4.69 -26.90
N HIS A 180 3.11 5.11 -27.38
CA HIS A 180 3.00 6.37 -28.10
C HIS A 180 3.36 7.59 -27.24
N VAL A 181 2.99 7.59 -25.95
CA VAL A 181 3.35 8.66 -24.99
C VAL A 181 4.88 8.74 -24.84
N LEU A 182 5.56 7.60 -24.74
CA LEU A 182 7.02 7.55 -24.64
C LEU A 182 7.70 7.97 -25.96
N ASP A 183 7.23 7.47 -27.10
CA ASP A 183 7.83 7.73 -28.43
C ASP A 183 7.73 9.21 -28.84
N ASN A 184 6.73 9.93 -28.31
CA ASN A 184 6.49 11.34 -28.60
C ASN A 184 6.90 12.28 -27.43
N ASP A 185 7.59 11.75 -26.42
CA ASP A 185 8.08 12.48 -25.23
C ASP A 185 6.98 13.34 -24.54
N ILE A 186 5.77 12.77 -24.42
CA ILE A 186 4.65 13.44 -23.77
C ILE A 186 4.80 13.31 -22.27
N THR A 187 5.28 14.37 -21.61
CA THR A 187 5.56 14.38 -20.17
C THR A 187 4.85 15.51 -19.44
N HIS A 188 4.60 15.30 -18.14
CA HIS A 188 4.12 16.31 -17.21
C HIS A 188 5.10 16.42 -16.03
N GLY A 189 5.79 17.56 -15.92
CA GLY A 189 6.87 17.75 -14.94
C GLY A 189 8.06 16.81 -15.13
N GLY A 190 8.30 16.34 -16.36
CA GLY A 190 9.37 15.39 -16.70
C GLY A 190 9.00 13.91 -16.46
N GLU A 191 7.73 13.62 -16.17
CA GLU A 191 7.25 12.26 -15.92
C GLU A 191 6.21 11.82 -16.96
N TYR A 192 6.28 10.57 -17.42
CA TYR A 192 5.28 9.91 -18.25
C TYR A 192 4.17 9.35 -17.35
N GLN A 193 2.96 9.86 -17.48
CA GLN A 193 1.85 9.49 -16.61
C GLN A 193 0.94 8.44 -17.24
N ILE A 194 0.41 7.49 -16.43
CA ILE A 194 -0.63 6.56 -16.89
C ILE A 194 -1.84 7.30 -17.44
N ASN A 195 -2.17 8.45 -16.85
CA ASN A 195 -3.33 9.28 -17.23
C ASN A 195 -3.29 9.69 -18.70
N ASP A 196 -2.11 9.91 -19.29
CA ASP A 196 -2.00 10.26 -20.72
C ASP A 196 -2.37 9.07 -21.62
N GLY A 197 -1.98 7.87 -21.26
CA GLY A 197 -2.41 6.64 -21.91
C GLY A 197 -3.93 6.45 -21.83
N ILE A 198 -4.50 6.63 -20.63
CA ILE A 198 -5.96 6.52 -20.41
C ILE A 198 -6.74 7.57 -21.21
N LYS A 199 -6.33 8.84 -21.19
CA LYS A 199 -6.96 9.91 -21.99
C LYS A 199 -6.98 9.58 -23.46
N ARG A 200 -5.90 9.01 -23.99
CA ARG A 200 -5.83 8.57 -25.40
C ARG A 200 -6.77 7.40 -25.69
N MET A 201 -6.95 6.46 -24.76
CA MET A 201 -7.95 5.39 -24.90
C MET A 201 -9.38 5.97 -24.94
N MET A 202 -9.71 6.91 -24.06
CA MET A 202 -11.00 7.61 -24.05
C MET A 202 -11.25 8.36 -25.37
N GLN A 203 -10.23 9.05 -25.91
CA GLN A 203 -10.31 9.74 -27.22
C GLN A 203 -10.58 8.79 -28.38
N LYS A 204 -10.24 7.50 -28.24
CA LYS A 204 -10.55 6.43 -29.21
C LYS A 204 -11.92 5.79 -28.98
N GLY A 205 -12.73 6.34 -28.07
CA GLY A 205 -14.08 5.90 -27.80
C GLY A 205 -14.19 4.72 -26.82
N MET A 206 -13.11 4.37 -26.10
CA MET A 206 -13.16 3.32 -25.10
C MET A 206 -13.93 3.77 -23.86
N LYS A 207 -14.71 2.85 -23.29
CA LYS A 207 -15.61 3.09 -22.18
C LYS A 207 -14.91 2.84 -20.86
N PHE A 208 -14.88 3.87 -20.02
CA PHE A 208 -14.36 3.82 -18.65
C PHE A 208 -15.49 4.05 -17.65
N VAL A 209 -15.56 3.23 -16.61
CA VAL A 209 -16.55 3.37 -15.54
C VAL A 209 -15.86 3.46 -14.17
N PRO A 210 -16.47 4.15 -13.19
CA PRO A 210 -15.93 4.19 -11.84
C PRO A 210 -16.22 2.88 -11.11
N GLY A 211 -15.18 2.27 -10.54
CA GLY A 211 -15.30 1.26 -9.48
C GLY A 211 -15.35 1.95 -8.12
N LYS A 212 -16.18 1.47 -7.21
CA LYS A 212 -16.28 2.00 -5.84
C LYS A 212 -15.53 1.11 -4.87
N VAL A 213 -15.04 1.68 -3.79
CA VAL A 213 -14.48 0.96 -2.65
C VAL A 213 -15.19 1.39 -1.38
N ASP A 214 -15.44 0.45 -0.48
CA ASP A 214 -16.03 0.76 0.82
C ASP A 214 -15.04 1.52 1.68
N GLU A 215 -13.78 1.07 1.66
CA GLU A 215 -12.69 1.67 2.37
C GLU A 215 -11.47 1.87 1.49
N TRP A 216 -10.88 3.04 1.62
CA TRP A 216 -9.58 3.38 1.07
C TRP A 216 -8.68 3.87 2.21
N MET A 217 -7.51 3.25 2.34
CA MET A 217 -6.57 3.49 3.43
C MET A 217 -5.20 3.79 2.83
N ASP A 218 -4.76 5.04 2.96
CA ASP A 218 -3.43 5.49 2.51
C ASP A 218 -2.36 5.07 3.53
N CYS A 219 -1.14 4.83 3.07
CA CYS A 219 0.04 4.62 3.89
C CYS A 219 1.14 5.65 3.55
N GLY A 220 0.77 6.88 3.19
CA GLY A 220 1.65 7.90 2.65
C GLY A 220 2.62 8.53 3.65
N ASN A 221 2.27 8.57 4.93
CA ASN A 221 3.09 9.10 6.02
C ASN A 221 2.80 8.37 7.33
N LYS A 222 3.57 8.67 8.40
CA LYS A 222 3.45 8.00 9.71
C LYS A 222 2.01 8.01 10.25
N ASN A 223 1.35 9.17 10.31
CA ASN A 223 0.05 9.29 10.96
C ASN A 223 -1.03 8.49 10.23
N VAL A 224 -1.11 8.61 8.91
CA VAL A 224 -2.08 7.84 8.13
C VAL A 224 -1.75 6.34 8.10
N THR A 225 -0.48 5.94 8.24
CA THR A 225 -0.10 4.53 8.35
C THR A 225 -0.54 3.93 9.67
N VAL A 226 -0.41 4.66 10.78
CA VAL A 226 -0.91 4.24 12.10
C VAL A 226 -2.44 4.17 12.09
N GLU A 227 -3.13 5.14 11.50
CA GLU A 227 -4.59 5.09 11.31
C GLU A 227 -5.02 3.90 10.45
N THR A 228 -4.31 3.64 9.36
CA THR A 228 -4.55 2.46 8.51
C THR A 228 -4.38 1.16 9.29
N ASN A 229 -3.35 1.07 10.14
CA ASN A 229 -3.18 -0.08 11.02
C ASN A 229 -4.37 -0.27 11.98
N GLN A 230 -4.84 0.79 12.62
CA GLN A 230 -6.00 0.75 13.51
C GLN A 230 -7.25 0.25 12.76
N ARG A 231 -7.54 0.79 11.58
CA ARG A 231 -8.69 0.39 10.76
C ARG A 231 -8.58 -1.06 10.31
N MET A 232 -7.38 -1.48 9.87
CA MET A 232 -7.13 -2.85 9.45
C MET A 232 -7.33 -3.85 10.60
N LEU A 233 -6.79 -3.57 11.79
CA LEU A 233 -7.00 -4.42 12.98
C LEU A 233 -8.49 -4.55 13.32
N SER A 234 -9.26 -3.46 13.21
CA SER A 234 -10.71 -3.50 13.43
C SER A 234 -11.46 -4.35 12.41
N PHE A 235 -11.00 -4.40 11.15
CA PHE A 235 -11.60 -5.28 10.14
C PHE A 235 -11.28 -6.74 10.41
N LEU A 236 -10.02 -7.07 10.70
CA LEU A 236 -9.59 -8.45 10.99
C LEU A 236 -10.27 -9.01 12.24
N GLU A 237 -10.48 -8.19 13.29
CA GLU A 237 -11.24 -8.58 14.47
C GLU A 237 -12.70 -8.94 14.11
N LYS A 238 -13.37 -8.11 13.30
CA LYS A 238 -14.74 -8.39 12.83
C LYS A 238 -14.83 -9.62 11.94
N GLU A 239 -13.78 -9.93 11.20
CA GLU A 239 -13.65 -11.12 10.37
C GLU A 239 -13.31 -12.37 11.21
N GLY A 240 -13.00 -12.20 12.49
CA GLY A 240 -12.66 -13.29 13.42
C GLY A 240 -11.26 -13.87 13.18
N GLU A 241 -10.35 -13.10 12.56
CA GLU A 241 -8.98 -13.56 12.35
C GLU A 241 -8.20 -13.60 13.69
N SER A 242 -7.45 -14.69 13.90
CA SER A 242 -6.50 -14.77 15.01
C SER A 242 -5.30 -13.88 14.73
N MET A 243 -5.07 -12.89 15.59
CA MET A 243 -4.02 -11.90 15.42
C MET A 243 -2.91 -11.97 16.47
N ILE A 244 -2.98 -12.93 17.39
CA ILE A 244 -1.99 -13.14 18.44
C ILE A 244 -1.36 -14.50 18.22
N ALA A 245 -0.05 -14.54 18.05
CA ALA A 245 0.67 -15.79 17.83
C ALA A 245 0.72 -16.66 19.10
N ASP A 246 0.67 -17.97 18.94
CA ASP A 246 0.70 -18.94 20.07
C ASP A 246 2.02 -18.90 20.85
N SER A 247 3.10 -18.43 20.22
CA SER A 247 4.43 -18.32 20.81
C SER A 247 4.64 -17.08 21.70
N VAL A 248 3.62 -16.24 21.87
CA VAL A 248 3.69 -15.01 22.70
C VAL A 248 3.83 -15.37 24.17
N GLN A 249 4.85 -14.80 24.82
CA GLN A 249 5.12 -14.98 26.24
C GLN A 249 4.61 -13.77 27.03
N GLN A 250 3.81 -14.02 28.06
CA GLN A 250 3.20 -12.97 28.88
C GLN A 250 3.57 -13.19 30.36
N GLU A 251 4.11 -12.15 31.00
CA GLU A 251 4.39 -12.09 32.43
C GLU A 251 3.81 -10.79 32.98
N ASN A 252 2.74 -10.86 33.77
CA ASN A 252 2.03 -9.69 34.29
C ASN A 252 1.70 -8.67 33.18
N ALA A 253 1.18 -9.15 32.05
CA ALA A 253 0.88 -8.37 30.86
C ALA A 253 -0.62 -8.36 30.58
N ASN A 254 -1.11 -7.26 30.00
CA ASN A 254 -2.48 -7.10 29.55
C ASN A 254 -2.51 -6.71 28.07
N ILE A 255 -3.17 -7.51 27.25
CA ILE A 255 -3.43 -7.20 25.83
C ILE A 255 -4.86 -6.72 25.71
N VAL A 256 -5.04 -5.50 25.19
CA VAL A 256 -6.35 -4.90 24.91
C VAL A 256 -6.59 -4.96 23.40
N GLU A 257 -7.47 -5.83 22.97
CA GLU A 257 -7.77 -6.01 21.54
C GLU A 257 -8.54 -4.82 20.94
N PRO A 258 -8.51 -4.63 19.59
CA PRO A 258 -7.78 -5.47 18.64
C PRO A 258 -6.28 -5.15 18.59
N CYS A 259 -5.46 -6.20 18.58
CA CYS A 259 -3.99 -6.12 18.47
C CYS A 259 -3.46 -7.24 17.58
N PHE A 260 -2.41 -6.94 16.82
CA PHE A 260 -1.57 -7.97 16.20
C PHE A 260 -0.31 -8.16 17.04
N ILE A 261 -0.05 -9.37 17.50
CA ILE A 261 1.16 -9.73 18.25
C ILE A 261 1.84 -10.91 17.54
N GLY A 262 3.01 -10.65 16.98
CA GLY A 262 3.78 -11.59 16.18
C GLY A 262 4.46 -12.69 17.00
N GLU A 263 5.13 -13.60 16.28
CA GLU A 263 5.83 -14.74 16.84
C GLU A 263 6.94 -14.33 17.83
N ASN A 264 7.09 -15.12 18.91
CA ASN A 264 8.13 -14.98 19.91
C ASN A 264 8.18 -13.60 20.61
N VAL A 265 7.07 -12.85 20.61
CA VAL A 265 6.98 -11.58 21.34
C VAL A 265 6.95 -11.89 22.84
N VAL A 266 7.70 -11.09 23.62
CA VAL A 266 7.74 -11.18 25.10
C VAL A 266 7.18 -9.90 25.70
N LEU A 267 6.12 -10.03 26.50
CA LEU A 267 5.44 -8.93 27.19
C LEU A 267 5.59 -9.09 28.69
N LYS A 268 6.23 -8.10 29.38
CA LYS A 268 6.45 -8.12 30.82
C LYS A 268 6.02 -6.82 31.50
N ASN A 269 5.19 -6.92 32.54
CA ASN A 269 4.69 -5.76 33.29
C ASN A 269 4.17 -4.66 32.39
N THR A 270 3.37 -5.00 31.38
CA THR A 270 3.02 -4.06 30.31
C THR A 270 1.54 -4.14 29.93
N THR A 271 1.02 -3.05 29.37
CA THR A 271 -0.29 -3.01 28.70
C THR A 271 -0.08 -2.67 27.23
N VAL A 272 -0.55 -3.52 26.33
CA VAL A 272 -0.46 -3.35 24.89
C VAL A 272 -1.87 -3.33 24.30
N GLY A 273 -2.17 -2.27 23.56
CA GLY A 273 -3.48 -2.09 22.94
C GLY A 273 -4.33 -0.96 23.56
N PRO A 274 -5.49 -0.66 22.95
CA PRO A 274 -5.94 -1.24 21.67
C PRO A 274 -5.16 -0.70 20.47
N PHE A 275 -5.35 -1.35 19.32
CA PHE A 275 -4.83 -0.94 18.02
C PHE A 275 -3.30 -0.91 17.91
N VAL A 276 -2.65 -1.91 18.47
CA VAL A 276 -1.20 -2.07 18.39
C VAL A 276 -0.84 -3.26 17.52
N SER A 277 0.13 -3.08 16.63
CA SER A 277 0.79 -4.17 15.94
C SER A 277 2.23 -4.29 16.46
N VAL A 278 2.61 -5.50 16.90
CA VAL A 278 3.96 -5.82 17.37
C VAL A 278 4.55 -6.91 16.48
N GLY A 279 5.65 -6.59 15.82
CA GLY A 279 6.40 -7.55 14.99
C GLY A 279 7.11 -8.63 15.80
N ALA A 280 7.48 -9.71 15.12
CA ALA A 280 8.10 -10.88 15.74
C ALA A 280 9.38 -10.57 16.54
N ASN A 281 9.73 -11.43 17.50
CA ASN A 281 10.94 -11.39 18.31
C ASN A 281 11.12 -10.08 19.11
N THR A 282 10.06 -9.32 19.35
CA THR A 282 10.08 -8.02 20.05
C THR A 282 9.83 -8.22 21.55
N VAL A 283 10.56 -7.49 22.36
CA VAL A 283 10.43 -7.50 23.83
C VAL A 283 9.87 -6.16 24.30
N ILE A 284 8.78 -6.19 25.09
CA ILE A 284 8.17 -4.98 25.65
C ILE A 284 8.09 -5.16 27.18
N GLU A 285 8.72 -4.26 27.93
CA GLU A 285 8.82 -4.31 29.39
C GLU A 285 8.40 -2.99 30.06
N ASN A 286 7.66 -3.04 31.17
CA ASN A 286 7.30 -1.88 32.01
C ASN A 286 6.70 -0.73 31.18
N SER A 287 5.80 -1.02 30.26
CA SER A 287 5.37 -0.05 29.24
C SER A 287 3.86 -0.05 29.07
N THR A 288 3.32 1.06 28.57
CA THR A 288 1.92 1.18 28.10
C THR A 288 1.95 1.67 26.67
N ILE A 289 1.36 0.89 25.74
CA ILE A 289 1.42 1.18 24.30
C ILE A 289 0.03 1.04 23.72
N LYS A 290 -0.43 2.04 22.96
CA LYS A 290 -1.68 2.03 22.22
C LYS A 290 -1.53 2.72 20.85
N ASN A 291 -2.45 2.44 19.92
CA ASN A 291 -2.49 3.08 18.60
C ASN A 291 -1.13 3.10 17.88
N SER A 292 -0.38 2.00 17.87
CA SER A 292 1.04 2.04 17.47
C SER A 292 1.44 0.85 16.61
N LEU A 293 2.45 1.08 15.79
CA LEU A 293 3.14 0.08 14.98
C LEU A 293 4.56 -0.10 15.52
N ILE A 294 4.88 -1.31 16.00
CA ILE A 294 6.22 -1.70 16.42
C ILE A 294 6.65 -2.85 15.50
N GLN A 295 7.74 -2.65 14.78
CA GLN A 295 8.28 -3.69 13.90
C GLN A 295 9.14 -4.69 14.66
N SER A 296 9.67 -5.68 13.93
CA SER A 296 10.31 -6.86 14.51
C SER A 296 11.66 -6.57 15.19
N ASP A 297 12.11 -7.53 16.00
CA ASP A 297 13.45 -7.59 16.61
C ASP A 297 13.80 -6.37 17.48
N SER A 298 12.78 -5.74 18.09
CA SER A 298 12.94 -4.51 18.85
C SER A 298 12.81 -4.75 20.36
N LYS A 299 13.39 -3.85 21.15
CA LYS A 299 13.29 -3.86 22.61
C LYS A 299 12.77 -2.51 23.09
N ILE A 300 11.59 -2.53 23.72
CA ILE A 300 10.92 -1.34 24.25
C ILE A 300 10.82 -1.48 25.76
N SER A 301 11.26 -0.48 26.52
CA SER A 301 11.17 -0.50 27.97
C SER A 301 10.85 0.86 28.56
N ASN A 302 10.12 0.87 29.68
CA ASN A 302 9.79 2.06 30.46
C ASN A 302 9.11 3.16 29.60
N ALA A 303 8.25 2.75 28.68
CA ALA A 303 7.67 3.62 27.65
C ALA A 303 6.17 3.83 27.87
N ASN A 304 5.70 5.03 27.56
CA ASN A 304 4.28 5.31 27.39
C ASN A 304 4.07 5.89 25.97
N LEU A 305 3.59 5.03 25.06
CA LEU A 305 3.50 5.36 23.63
C LEU A 305 2.06 5.36 23.16
N ASP A 306 1.71 6.42 22.42
CA ASP A 306 0.45 6.57 21.71
C ASP A 306 0.74 7.17 20.32
N ASN A 307 0.12 6.63 19.27
CA ASN A 307 0.35 7.06 17.89
C ASN A 307 1.84 6.96 17.47
N ALA A 308 2.53 5.89 17.90
CA ALA A 308 3.95 5.69 17.60
C ALA A 308 4.16 4.73 16.41
N MET A 309 5.28 4.92 15.74
CA MET A 309 5.78 3.99 14.73
C MET A 309 7.26 3.72 15.01
N ILE A 310 7.60 2.47 15.34
CA ILE A 310 8.95 2.01 15.71
C ILE A 310 9.42 1.03 14.62
N GLY A 311 10.63 1.24 14.11
CA GLY A 311 11.24 0.39 13.07
C GLY A 311 11.74 -0.94 13.60
N ASN A 312 12.40 -1.74 12.73
CA ASN A 312 13.06 -2.99 13.13
C ASN A 312 14.35 -2.70 13.91
N HIS A 313 14.73 -3.64 14.78
CA HIS A 313 15.99 -3.63 15.55
C HIS A 313 16.19 -2.37 16.41
N VAL A 314 15.10 -1.74 16.85
CA VAL A 314 15.15 -0.55 17.70
C VAL A 314 15.26 -0.94 19.16
N VAL A 315 16.17 -0.30 19.88
CA VAL A 315 16.22 -0.33 21.35
C VAL A 315 15.77 1.03 21.86
N TYR A 316 14.59 1.06 22.50
CA TYR A 316 14.03 2.26 23.08
C TYR A 316 13.80 2.07 24.59
N ASN A 317 14.35 2.98 25.40
CA ASN A 317 14.10 3.05 26.83
C ASN A 317 13.57 4.46 27.16
N GLY A 318 12.35 4.56 27.67
CA GLY A 318 11.72 5.85 28.00
C GLY A 318 12.44 6.63 29.10
N ASN A 319 13.31 5.98 29.90
CA ASN A 319 14.16 6.60 30.92
C ASN A 319 15.60 6.71 30.40
N PHE A 320 15.87 7.71 29.55
CA PHE A 320 17.21 7.91 29.02
C PHE A 320 17.90 9.15 29.62
N GLU A 321 19.21 9.04 29.87
CA GLU A 321 20.07 10.14 30.31
C GLU A 321 20.86 10.75 29.14
N THR A 322 21.05 9.99 28.05
CA THR A 322 21.82 10.39 26.88
C THR A 322 21.08 10.07 25.61
N ILE A 323 20.98 11.02 24.66
CA ILE A 323 20.34 10.84 23.38
C ILE A 323 21.36 10.99 22.24
N SER A 324 21.26 10.11 21.23
CA SER A 324 21.84 10.30 19.89
C SER A 324 20.72 10.08 18.87
N ILE A 325 20.37 11.13 18.12
CA ILE A 325 19.25 11.12 17.17
C ILE A 325 19.80 11.46 15.79
N GLY A 326 19.50 10.62 14.81
CA GLY A 326 19.92 10.81 13.44
C GLY A 326 18.95 11.65 12.62
N ASP A 327 19.29 11.84 11.33
CA ASP A 327 18.47 12.58 10.38
C ASP A 327 17.06 11.99 10.25
N TYR A 328 16.07 12.88 10.06
CA TYR A 328 14.66 12.54 9.89
C TYR A 328 13.98 11.85 11.11
N SER A 329 14.59 11.83 12.26
CA SER A 329 13.96 11.36 13.50
C SER A 329 13.00 12.40 14.04
N VAL A 330 11.86 11.95 14.56
CA VAL A 330 10.86 12.79 15.24
C VAL A 330 10.60 12.22 16.62
N LEU A 331 10.73 13.07 17.65
CA LEU A 331 10.31 12.81 19.03
C LEU A 331 9.21 13.81 19.36
N GLU A 332 7.98 13.32 19.59
CA GLU A 332 6.80 14.13 19.92
C GLU A 332 6.25 13.78 21.31
#